data_5531171623dff5f5bf2d1b1618cdd228
#
_entry.id   5531171623dff5f5bf2d1b1618cdd228
#
_cell.length_a   1.000
_cell.length_b   1.000
_cell.length_c   1.000
_cell.angle_alpha   90.00
_cell.angle_beta   90.00
_cell.angle_gamma   90.00
#
_symmetry.space_group_name_H-M   'P 1'
#
loop_
_entity.id
_entity.type
_entity.pdbx_description
1 polymer ?
#
loop_
_entity_poly.entity_id
_entity_poly.type
_entity_poly.pdbx_seq_one_letter_code
_entity_poly.pdbx_strand_id
1 'polypeptide(L)'
;LYGELNASGATHVTHLYNAQRGLNHREPGVTGYGMLAEGVHAELICDGKHIVPDMVKLACKVRGYDGIELITDSMRAKGMPEGKSELGGQVVIVKDGMAKLEDGTIAGSILTYIQAFKNVMEFTGATVEEAVKMTSGNQAKEFGLDSKGAIAAGKDADMVVLNEDFDLVQTISYGKLA
;
A
#
# COMPACT_ATOMS: atom_id res chain seq x y z
N LEU A 1 11.52 21.80 6.56
CA LEU A 1 10.52 20.90 5.94
C LEU A 1 9.67 20.14 6.98
N TYR A 2 10.29 19.41 7.95
CA TYR A 2 9.54 18.66 8.96
C TYR A 2 8.57 19.54 9.76
N GLY A 3 9.04 20.67 10.27
CA GLY A 3 8.21 21.62 11.01
C GLY A 3 7.10 22.25 10.16
N GLU A 4 7.36 22.50 8.89
CA GLU A 4 6.38 23.03 7.94
C GLU A 4 5.28 22.00 7.64
N LEU A 5 5.65 20.74 7.41
CA LEU A 5 4.69 19.65 7.20
C LEU A 5 3.80 19.44 8.43
N ASN A 6 4.41 19.45 9.62
CA ASN A 6 3.65 19.34 10.87
C ASN A 6 2.71 20.54 11.08
N ALA A 7 3.17 21.75 10.79
CA ALA A 7 2.36 22.97 10.89
C ALA A 7 1.24 23.06 9.84
N SER A 8 1.42 22.40 8.69
CA SER A 8 0.39 22.33 7.64
C SER A 8 -0.76 21.38 7.97
N GLY A 9 -0.63 20.56 9.02
CA GLY A 9 -1.61 19.55 9.39
C GLY A 9 -1.63 18.35 8.43
N ALA A 10 -0.51 18.08 7.74
CA ALA A 10 -0.40 16.88 6.88
C ALA A 10 -0.46 15.60 7.72
N THR A 11 -1.43 14.74 7.43
CA THR A 11 -1.71 13.50 8.18
C THR A 11 -1.44 12.24 7.36
N HIS A 12 -1.07 12.40 6.10
CA HIS A 12 -0.93 11.27 5.18
C HIS A 12 0.27 11.44 4.24
N VAL A 13 1.03 10.38 4.02
CA VAL A 13 2.16 10.36 3.08
C VAL A 13 1.89 9.31 2.00
N THR A 14 1.61 9.78 0.80
CA THR A 14 1.34 8.94 -0.36
C THR A 14 2.59 8.19 -0.79
N HIS A 15 2.45 6.90 -1.10
CA HIS A 15 3.48 5.97 -1.63
C HIS A 15 4.89 6.23 -1.07
N LEU A 16 5.03 6.14 0.26
CA LEU A 16 6.28 6.39 0.99
C LEU A 16 7.50 5.85 0.24
N TYR A 17 8.57 6.63 0.17
CA TYR A 17 9.81 6.46 -0.60
C TYR A 17 9.71 6.78 -2.10
N ASN A 18 8.57 6.53 -2.76
CA ASN A 18 8.44 6.66 -4.20
C ASN A 18 8.24 8.11 -4.61
N ALA A 19 8.92 8.57 -5.65
CA ALA A 19 8.95 9.96 -6.11
C ALA A 19 9.32 10.98 -5.02
N GLN A 20 9.94 10.54 -3.93
CA GLN A 20 10.39 11.37 -2.81
C GLN A 20 11.92 11.45 -2.82
N ARG A 21 12.47 12.51 -2.21
CA ARG A 21 13.91 12.56 -1.94
C ARG A 21 14.27 11.45 -0.94
N GLY A 22 15.39 10.77 -1.19
CA GLY A 22 15.88 9.73 -0.30
C GLY A 22 16.10 10.24 1.13
N LEU A 23 15.93 9.36 2.10
CA LEU A 23 16.16 9.63 3.52
C LEU A 23 17.63 10.02 3.75
N ASN A 24 17.87 11.24 4.19
CA ASN A 24 19.22 11.74 4.49
C ASN A 24 19.32 12.11 5.97
N HIS A 25 20.47 11.78 6.60
CA HIS A 25 20.68 11.99 8.03
C HIS A 25 20.70 13.47 8.48
N ARG A 26 20.86 14.41 7.55
CA ARG A 26 20.79 15.86 7.82
C ARG A 26 19.51 16.51 7.29
N GLU A 27 18.79 15.84 6.39
CA GLU A 27 17.55 16.30 5.81
C GLU A 27 16.65 15.09 5.53
N PRO A 28 15.90 14.60 6.53
CA PRO A 28 15.10 13.38 6.40
C PRO A 28 13.94 13.50 5.40
N GLY A 29 13.53 14.73 5.07
CA GLY A 29 12.51 14.96 4.03
C GLY A 29 11.11 14.46 4.39
N VAL A 30 10.28 14.30 3.36
CA VAL A 30 8.92 13.74 3.48
C VAL A 30 8.97 12.31 4.01
N THR A 31 9.92 11.52 3.54
CA THR A 31 10.13 10.13 4.02
C THR A 31 10.33 10.08 5.54
N GLY A 32 11.22 10.91 6.07
CA GLY A 32 11.46 10.97 7.52
C GLY A 32 10.25 11.49 8.29
N TYR A 33 9.50 12.43 7.73
CA TYR A 33 8.25 12.90 8.30
C TYR A 33 7.22 11.77 8.39
N GLY A 34 6.96 11.07 7.30
CA GLY A 34 6.01 9.95 7.26
C GLY A 34 6.38 8.80 8.19
N MET A 35 7.67 8.62 8.47
CA MET A 35 8.14 7.58 9.40
C MET A 35 8.02 7.96 10.87
N LEU A 36 8.15 9.25 11.23
CA LEU A 36 8.35 9.71 12.60
C LEU A 36 7.22 10.55 13.18
N ALA A 37 6.46 11.27 12.33
CA ALA A 37 5.45 12.20 12.82
C ALA A 37 4.25 11.46 13.43
N GLU A 38 3.84 11.86 14.64
CA GLU A 38 2.64 11.30 15.27
C GLU A 38 1.37 11.64 14.49
N GLY A 39 0.41 10.72 14.45
CA GLY A 39 -0.86 10.90 13.75
C GLY A 39 -0.76 10.92 12.22
N VAL A 40 0.42 10.63 11.65
CA VAL A 40 0.62 10.54 10.21
C VAL A 40 0.53 9.08 9.76
N HIS A 41 -0.23 8.80 8.72
CA HIS A 41 -0.29 7.50 8.05
C HIS A 41 0.64 7.48 6.84
N ALA A 42 1.23 6.34 6.53
CA ALA A 42 2.14 6.18 5.41
C ALA A 42 1.72 5.02 4.51
N GLU A 43 1.47 5.33 3.24
CA GLU A 43 1.15 4.31 2.25
C GLU A 43 2.40 3.57 1.78
N LEU A 44 2.28 2.26 1.57
CA LEU A 44 3.35 1.41 1.01
C LEU A 44 2.86 0.60 -0.18
N ILE A 45 3.61 0.66 -1.28
CA ILE A 45 3.47 -0.25 -2.43
C ILE A 45 4.32 -1.49 -2.12
N CYS A 46 3.69 -2.51 -1.54
CA CYS A 46 4.37 -3.70 -1.02
C CYS A 46 4.53 -4.79 -2.10
N ASP A 47 5.19 -4.46 -3.22
CA ASP A 47 5.41 -5.39 -4.35
C ASP A 47 6.83 -5.96 -4.41
N GLY A 48 7.75 -5.51 -3.54
CA GLY A 48 9.16 -5.90 -3.54
C GLY A 48 9.97 -5.30 -4.70
N LYS A 49 9.39 -4.39 -5.50
CA LYS A 49 9.97 -3.78 -6.70
C LYS A 49 10.06 -2.27 -6.59
N HIS A 50 8.96 -1.60 -6.21
CA HIS A 50 8.96 -0.18 -5.83
C HIS A 50 9.73 0.04 -4.54
N ILE A 51 9.57 -0.87 -3.60
CA ILE A 51 10.20 -0.85 -2.28
C ILE A 51 10.76 -2.26 -2.02
N VAL A 52 12.06 -2.38 -1.81
CA VAL A 52 12.69 -3.67 -1.45
C VAL A 52 12.21 -4.15 -0.07
N PRO A 53 12.15 -5.47 0.18
CA PRO A 53 11.61 -6.02 1.42
C PRO A 53 12.20 -5.42 2.70
N ASP A 54 13.50 -5.16 2.73
CA ASP A 54 14.17 -4.57 3.90
C ASP A 54 13.65 -3.15 4.23
N MET A 55 13.29 -2.36 3.22
CA MET A 55 12.75 -1.02 3.42
C MET A 55 11.28 -1.05 3.84
N VAL A 56 10.49 -2.01 3.36
CA VAL A 56 9.15 -2.30 3.90
C VAL A 56 9.25 -2.65 5.39
N LYS A 57 10.16 -3.56 5.73
CA LYS A 57 10.42 -3.97 7.12
C LYS A 57 10.88 -2.79 8.00
N LEU A 58 11.74 -1.92 7.48
CA LEU A 58 12.19 -0.72 8.17
C LEU A 58 11.01 0.22 8.47
N ALA A 59 10.17 0.51 7.48
CA ALA A 59 9.00 1.36 7.64
C ALA A 59 8.05 0.80 8.71
N CYS A 60 7.72 -0.48 8.65
CA CYS A 60 6.86 -1.15 9.63
C CYS A 60 7.46 -1.14 11.04
N LYS A 61 8.79 -1.33 11.17
CA LYS A 61 9.46 -1.29 12.48
C LYS A 61 9.46 0.10 13.12
N VAL A 62 9.61 1.13 12.32
CA VAL A 62 9.68 2.52 12.81
C VAL A 62 8.29 3.07 13.04
N ARG A 63 7.39 2.88 12.07
CA ARG A 63 6.04 3.46 12.11
C ARG A 63 5.06 2.64 12.95
N GLY A 64 5.29 1.34 13.08
CA GLY A 64 4.31 0.39 13.59
C GLY A 64 3.23 0.07 12.56
N TYR A 65 2.59 -1.08 12.72
CA TYR A 65 1.56 -1.56 11.78
C TYR A 65 0.28 -0.70 11.79
N ASP A 66 0.00 0.02 12.87
CA ASP A 66 -1.17 0.90 12.97
C ASP A 66 -1.02 2.22 12.19
N GLY A 67 0.20 2.58 11.77
CA GLY A 67 0.47 3.79 10.98
C GLY A 67 0.84 3.51 9.52
N ILE A 68 0.73 2.26 9.08
CA ILE A 68 1.01 1.85 7.70
C ILE A 68 -0.29 1.48 6.99
N GLU A 69 -0.41 1.89 5.75
CA GLU A 69 -1.50 1.53 4.85
C GLU A 69 -0.94 0.93 3.57
N LEU A 70 -1.33 -0.31 3.26
CA LEU A 70 -0.94 -0.90 1.99
C LEU A 70 -1.81 -0.36 0.87
N ILE A 71 -1.15 -0.01 -0.22
CA ILE A 71 -1.77 0.41 -1.47
C ILE A 71 -1.23 -0.39 -2.63
N THR A 72 -1.95 -0.40 -3.73
CA THR A 72 -1.44 -0.99 -4.97
C THR A 72 -0.80 0.05 -5.88
N ASP A 73 -1.30 1.28 -5.88
CA ASP A 73 -0.92 2.31 -6.85
C ASP A 73 -0.87 1.75 -8.29
N SER A 74 -1.86 0.91 -8.60
CA SER A 74 -1.83 0.10 -9.81
C SER A 74 -2.45 0.83 -11.00
N MET A 75 -1.76 0.69 -12.13
CA MET A 75 -2.24 1.20 -13.41
C MET A 75 -3.23 0.24 -14.08
N ARG A 76 -3.85 0.69 -15.20
CA ARG A 76 -4.84 -0.07 -15.97
C ARG A 76 -4.38 -1.45 -16.45
N ALA A 77 -3.07 -1.69 -16.52
CA ALA A 77 -2.49 -2.96 -16.96
C ALA A 77 -2.54 -4.06 -15.89
N LYS A 78 -2.94 -3.75 -14.66
CA LYS A 78 -3.10 -4.77 -13.63
C LYS A 78 -4.11 -5.85 -14.06
N GLY A 79 -3.69 -7.11 -14.00
CA GLY A 79 -4.51 -8.25 -14.42
C GLY A 79 -4.59 -8.46 -15.94
N MET A 80 -3.90 -7.64 -16.72
CA MET A 80 -3.79 -7.82 -18.18
C MET A 80 -2.56 -8.67 -18.52
N PRO A 81 -2.55 -9.33 -19.70
CA PRO A 81 -1.35 -9.99 -20.21
C PRO A 81 -0.18 -9.02 -20.33
N GLU A 82 1.04 -9.54 -20.24
CA GLU A 82 2.25 -8.77 -20.51
C GLU A 82 2.23 -8.16 -21.92
N GLY A 83 2.85 -7.00 -22.09
CA GLY A 83 2.91 -6.29 -23.36
C GLY A 83 2.85 -4.78 -23.22
N LYS A 84 2.41 -4.12 -24.28
CA LYS A 84 2.27 -2.67 -24.32
C LYS A 84 0.98 -2.22 -23.64
N SER A 85 1.09 -1.18 -22.85
CA SER A 85 -0.01 -0.46 -22.21
C SER A 85 0.25 1.05 -22.30
N GLU A 86 -0.56 1.85 -21.62
CA GLU A 86 -0.44 3.31 -21.60
C GLU A 86 -0.72 3.86 -20.20
N LEU A 87 0.01 4.89 -19.83
CA LEU A 87 -0.24 5.68 -18.64
C LEU A 87 0.00 7.16 -18.95
N GLY A 88 -1.02 8.00 -18.81
CA GLY A 88 -0.92 9.45 -19.04
C GLY A 88 -0.44 9.84 -20.44
N GLY A 89 -0.81 9.08 -21.47
CA GLY A 89 -0.38 9.32 -22.87
C GLY A 89 1.00 8.76 -23.20
N GLN A 90 1.69 8.12 -22.23
CA GLN A 90 2.99 7.51 -22.45
C GLN A 90 2.88 6.00 -22.62
N VAL A 91 3.69 5.44 -23.53
CA VAL A 91 3.78 4.00 -23.72
C VAL A 91 4.46 3.36 -22.52
N VAL A 92 3.84 2.32 -21.99
CA VAL A 92 4.36 1.51 -20.88
C VAL A 92 4.52 0.07 -21.33
N ILE A 93 5.64 -0.54 -21.00
CA ILE A 93 5.91 -1.95 -21.23
C ILE A 93 5.71 -2.71 -19.93
N VAL A 94 4.77 -3.65 -19.95
CA VAL A 94 4.53 -4.59 -18.83
C VAL A 94 5.29 -5.86 -19.13
N LYS A 95 6.26 -6.16 -18.26
CA LYS A 95 7.09 -7.36 -18.37
C LYS A 95 7.65 -7.76 -16.99
N ASP A 96 7.75 -9.05 -16.73
CA ASP A 96 8.33 -9.62 -15.50
C ASP A 96 7.70 -9.03 -14.22
N GLY A 97 6.38 -8.79 -14.28
CA GLY A 97 5.60 -8.23 -13.18
C GLY A 97 5.91 -6.77 -12.87
N MET A 98 6.47 -6.01 -13.81
CA MET A 98 6.71 -4.57 -13.71
C MET A 98 6.14 -3.82 -14.91
N ALA A 99 5.71 -2.58 -14.67
CA ALA A 99 5.32 -1.65 -15.72
C ALA A 99 6.34 -0.52 -15.80
N LYS A 100 7.01 -0.38 -16.95
CA LYS A 100 8.08 0.60 -17.15
C LYS A 100 7.84 1.45 -18.39
N LEU A 101 8.27 2.70 -18.32
CA LEU A 101 8.41 3.55 -19.50
C LEU A 101 9.56 3.03 -20.38
N GLU A 102 9.67 3.54 -21.61
CA GLU A 102 10.72 3.16 -22.55
C GLU A 102 12.13 3.47 -22.03
N ASP A 103 12.28 4.47 -21.16
CA ASP A 103 13.56 4.83 -20.52
C ASP A 103 13.90 3.95 -19.30
N GLY A 104 13.05 2.98 -18.96
CA GLY A 104 13.22 2.08 -17.83
C GLY A 104 12.66 2.58 -16.49
N THR A 105 12.12 3.79 -16.43
CA THR A 105 11.46 4.34 -15.24
C THR A 105 10.22 3.51 -14.90
N ILE A 106 10.02 3.19 -13.63
CA ILE A 106 8.80 2.52 -13.16
C ILE A 106 7.62 3.49 -13.35
N ALA A 107 6.59 3.03 -14.07
CA ALA A 107 5.45 3.86 -14.47
C ALA A 107 4.21 3.70 -13.57
N GLY A 108 4.23 2.75 -12.68
CA GLY A 108 3.14 2.39 -11.78
C GLY A 108 3.15 0.90 -11.50
N SER A 109 2.36 0.46 -10.54
CA SER A 109 2.33 -0.95 -10.20
C SER A 109 1.33 -1.74 -11.04
N ILE A 110 1.51 -3.05 -11.04
CA ILE A 110 0.51 -4.03 -11.46
C ILE A 110 0.16 -4.96 -10.30
N LEU A 111 0.50 -4.54 -9.08
CA LEU A 111 0.28 -5.25 -7.84
C LEU A 111 -1.20 -5.50 -7.60
N THR A 112 -1.56 -6.72 -7.23
CA THR A 112 -2.89 -7.01 -6.68
C THR A 112 -2.90 -6.79 -5.18
N TYR A 113 -4.08 -6.46 -4.62
CA TYR A 113 -4.18 -6.21 -3.18
C TYR A 113 -3.91 -7.47 -2.35
N ILE A 114 -4.32 -8.64 -2.84
CA ILE A 114 -4.01 -9.93 -2.21
C ILE A 114 -2.49 -10.20 -2.22
N GLN A 115 -1.79 -9.85 -3.30
CA GLN A 115 -0.34 -10.01 -3.32
C GLN A 115 0.36 -9.05 -2.35
N ALA A 116 -0.12 -7.81 -2.20
CA ALA A 116 0.38 -6.88 -1.19
C ALA A 116 0.20 -7.44 0.23
N PHE A 117 -0.96 -8.04 0.51
CA PHE A 117 -1.26 -8.70 1.78
C PHE A 117 -0.30 -9.87 2.08
N LYS A 118 -0.04 -10.74 1.10
CA LYS A 118 0.92 -11.85 1.24
C LYS A 118 2.34 -11.33 1.46
N ASN A 119 2.74 -10.37 0.63
CA ASN A 119 4.11 -9.81 0.66
C ASN A 119 4.43 -9.13 2.00
N VAL A 120 3.50 -8.39 2.59
CA VAL A 120 3.80 -7.72 3.86
C VAL A 120 4.06 -8.73 4.99
N MET A 121 3.33 -9.83 5.03
CA MET A 121 3.59 -10.91 6.00
C MET A 121 4.94 -11.56 5.75
N GLU A 122 5.26 -11.88 4.50
CA GLU A 122 6.54 -12.48 4.12
C GLU A 122 7.72 -11.55 4.44
N PHE A 123 7.64 -10.27 4.07
CA PHE A 123 8.76 -9.33 4.22
C PHE A 123 9.01 -8.90 5.67
N THR A 124 7.94 -8.82 6.48
CA THR A 124 8.04 -8.23 7.82
C THR A 124 7.88 -9.24 8.95
N GLY A 125 7.27 -10.37 8.70
CA GLY A 125 6.82 -11.33 9.72
C GLY A 125 5.53 -10.89 10.42
N ALA A 126 4.76 -9.97 9.83
CA ALA A 126 3.47 -9.54 10.37
C ALA A 126 2.50 -10.72 10.46
N THR A 127 1.68 -10.72 11.50
CA THR A 127 0.57 -11.69 11.63
C THR A 127 -0.55 -11.36 10.65
N VAL A 128 -1.50 -12.29 10.49
CA VAL A 128 -2.68 -12.06 9.65
C VAL A 128 -3.47 -10.84 10.12
N GLU A 129 -3.63 -10.67 11.44
CA GLU A 129 -4.35 -9.54 12.04
C GLU A 129 -3.65 -8.21 11.74
N GLU A 130 -2.33 -8.18 11.81
CA GLU A 130 -1.53 -6.99 11.49
C GLU A 130 -1.61 -6.66 9.99
N ALA A 131 -1.56 -7.66 9.13
CA ALA A 131 -1.74 -7.48 7.69
C ALA A 131 -3.15 -6.99 7.34
N VAL A 132 -4.20 -7.49 8.02
CA VAL A 132 -5.59 -7.01 7.88
C VAL A 132 -5.71 -5.56 8.33
N LYS A 133 -5.05 -5.15 9.42
CA LYS A 133 -5.01 -3.73 9.81
C LYS A 133 -4.46 -2.86 8.69
N MET A 134 -3.32 -3.21 8.13
CA MET A 134 -2.65 -2.45 7.07
C MET A 134 -3.40 -2.46 5.73
N THR A 135 -4.30 -3.42 5.51
CA THR A 135 -5.06 -3.55 4.25
C THR A 135 -6.51 -3.09 4.35
N SER A 136 -7.04 -2.81 5.52
CA SER A 136 -8.43 -2.34 5.65
C SER A 136 -8.72 -1.53 6.91
N GLY A 137 -8.25 -1.99 8.07
CA GLY A 137 -8.59 -1.38 9.36
C GLY A 137 -8.08 0.05 9.50
N ASN A 138 -6.83 0.30 9.11
CA ASN A 138 -6.19 1.61 9.20
C ASN A 138 -6.88 2.61 8.26
N GLN A 139 -7.09 2.23 7.01
CA GLN A 139 -7.78 3.06 6.01
C GLN A 139 -9.20 3.42 6.48
N ALA A 140 -9.95 2.41 6.97
CA ALA A 140 -11.30 2.67 7.47
C ALA A 140 -11.30 3.67 8.63
N LYS A 141 -10.34 3.56 9.54
CA LYS A 141 -10.19 4.47 10.67
C LYS A 141 -9.76 5.88 10.24
N GLU A 142 -8.75 5.99 9.39
CA GLU A 142 -8.21 7.28 8.93
C GLU A 142 -9.25 8.08 8.15
N PHE A 143 -9.96 7.41 7.24
CA PHE A 143 -10.96 8.08 6.39
C PHE A 143 -12.37 8.14 7.00
N GLY A 144 -12.53 7.77 8.27
CA GLY A 144 -13.83 7.84 8.96
C GLY A 144 -14.89 6.92 8.35
N LEU A 145 -14.49 5.77 7.82
CA LEU A 145 -15.42 4.79 7.23
C LEU A 145 -15.96 3.88 8.31
N ASP A 146 -16.80 4.43 9.17
CA ASP A 146 -17.29 3.75 10.38
C ASP A 146 -18.06 2.45 10.12
N SER A 147 -18.63 2.28 8.93
CA SER A 147 -19.30 1.03 8.53
C SER A 147 -18.37 -0.05 7.99
N LYS A 148 -17.05 0.22 7.83
CA LYS A 148 -16.05 -0.65 7.20
C LYS A 148 -14.96 -1.11 8.19
N GLY A 149 -14.00 -1.88 7.70
CA GLY A 149 -12.75 -2.20 8.38
C GLY A 149 -12.84 -3.27 9.48
N ALA A 150 -14.01 -3.83 9.75
CA ALA A 150 -14.17 -4.91 10.72
C ALA A 150 -15.43 -5.75 10.44
N ILE A 151 -15.38 -7.02 10.82
CA ILE A 151 -16.56 -7.89 10.83
C ILE A 151 -17.24 -7.72 12.19
N ALA A 152 -18.32 -6.93 12.22
CA ALA A 152 -19.07 -6.65 13.45
C ALA A 152 -20.56 -6.36 13.13
N ALA A 153 -21.43 -6.55 14.11
CA ALA A 153 -22.84 -6.20 13.97
C ALA A 153 -23.00 -4.69 13.70
N GLY A 154 -23.83 -4.35 12.70
CA GLY A 154 -24.07 -2.96 12.28
C GLY A 154 -23.08 -2.41 11.25
N LYS A 155 -22.04 -3.18 10.88
CA LYS A 155 -21.14 -2.82 9.77
C LYS A 155 -21.59 -3.41 8.45
N ASP A 156 -21.08 -2.86 7.36
CA ASP A 156 -21.28 -3.43 6.03
C ASP A 156 -20.66 -4.83 5.97
N ALA A 157 -21.38 -5.75 5.35
CA ALA A 157 -20.87 -7.10 5.14
C ALA A 157 -20.01 -7.16 3.87
N ASP A 158 -18.92 -6.40 3.88
CA ASP A 158 -17.88 -6.43 2.84
C ASP A 158 -16.73 -7.30 3.33
N MET A 159 -16.56 -8.46 2.68
CA MET A 159 -15.63 -9.47 3.14
C MET A 159 -14.91 -10.15 1.95
N VAL A 160 -13.72 -10.62 2.20
CA VAL A 160 -13.04 -11.57 1.33
C VAL A 160 -12.82 -12.88 2.08
N VAL A 161 -13.02 -13.99 1.39
CA VAL A 161 -12.72 -15.34 1.88
C VAL A 161 -11.43 -15.79 1.21
N LEU A 162 -10.45 -16.15 2.00
CA LEU A 162 -9.15 -16.65 1.55
C LEU A 162 -9.01 -18.12 1.95
N ASN A 163 -8.29 -18.92 1.16
CA ASN A 163 -7.87 -20.26 1.55
C ASN A 163 -6.64 -20.21 2.49
N GLU A 164 -6.11 -21.37 2.85
CA GLU A 164 -4.93 -21.50 3.74
C GLU A 164 -3.66 -20.89 3.13
N ASP A 165 -3.58 -20.82 1.79
CA ASP A 165 -2.48 -20.17 1.06
C ASP A 165 -2.73 -18.66 0.81
N PHE A 166 -3.76 -18.12 1.42
CA PHE A 166 -4.24 -16.74 1.23
C PHE A 166 -4.64 -16.40 -0.21
N ASP A 167 -5.04 -17.38 -1.01
CA ASP A 167 -5.63 -17.11 -2.32
C ASP A 167 -7.10 -16.73 -2.17
N LEU A 168 -7.55 -15.80 -3.01
CA LEU A 168 -8.93 -15.33 -3.01
C LEU A 168 -9.89 -16.45 -3.46
N VAL A 169 -10.78 -16.85 -2.56
CA VAL A 169 -11.85 -17.83 -2.85
C VAL A 169 -13.13 -17.13 -3.24
N GLN A 170 -13.51 -16.08 -2.48
CA GLN A 170 -14.78 -15.40 -2.66
C GLN A 170 -14.71 -13.96 -2.19
N THR A 171 -15.40 -13.08 -2.90
CA THR A 171 -15.69 -11.71 -2.45
C THR A 171 -17.16 -11.58 -2.11
N ILE A 172 -17.46 -10.88 -1.01
CA ILE A 172 -18.80 -10.56 -0.54
C ILE A 172 -18.87 -9.04 -0.45
N SER A 173 -19.88 -8.44 -1.08
CA SER A 173 -20.12 -7.00 -1.02
C SER A 173 -21.55 -6.73 -0.56
N TYR A 174 -21.68 -5.95 0.51
CA TYR A 174 -22.97 -5.71 1.17
C TYR A 174 -23.79 -7.00 1.43
N GLY A 175 -23.10 -8.05 1.86
CA GLY A 175 -23.70 -9.35 2.15
C GLY A 175 -24.08 -10.19 0.94
N LYS A 176 -23.71 -9.77 -0.28
CA LYS A 176 -23.97 -10.51 -1.52
C LYS A 176 -22.66 -11.06 -2.10
N LEU A 177 -22.72 -12.28 -2.62
CA LEU A 177 -21.62 -12.86 -3.38
C LEU A 177 -21.36 -12.01 -4.63
N ALA A 178 -20.10 -11.63 -4.86
CA ALA A 178 -19.64 -10.88 -6.02
C ALA A 178 -18.92 -11.78 -7.02
#